data_6f27bdb2f04a8c71fd0a0c4091743488
#
_entry.id   6f27bdb2f04a8c71fd0a0c4091743488
#
_cell.length_a   1.000
_cell.length_b   1.000
_cell.length_c   1.000
_cell.angle_alpha   90.00
_cell.angle_beta   90.00
_cell.angle_gamma   90.00
#
_symmetry.space_group_name_H-M   'P 1'
#
loop_
_entity.id
_entity.type
_entity.pdbx_description
1 polymer ?
#
loop_
_entity_poly.entity_id
_entity_poly.type
_entity_poly.pdbx_seq_one_letter_code
_entity_poly.pdbx_strand_id
1 'polypeptide(L)'
;MVADSLLAKLLTSIGFSDAETGILSSFISLAFLFQIISIFVIRKITNTKRFAVLFHSLGQMVCIIIFLIPFMPFAKPLGKAFTVVCVLIAYFGNYMVATLIYRWGNSFVEPTKRGRFNSGKEMLSLLTGVVVSITVGIAVDKFEKAGNAKGSFLFIAIAVLIFFVCDLAMLLLMKNEIKPKQAKEESVPMRVILKNTLGNKIRAITAYACIIRI
;
A
#
# COMPACT_ATOMS: atom_id res chain seq x y z
N MET A 1 4.27 3.37 0.93
CA MET A 1 3.14 4.31 1.03
C MET A 1 3.71 5.69 1.26
N VAL A 2 3.16 6.70 0.60
CA VAL A 2 3.51 8.10 0.88
C VAL A 2 3.09 8.38 2.32
N ALA A 3 3.96 9.03 3.10
CA ALA A 3 3.60 9.38 4.47
C ALA A 3 2.33 10.23 4.45
N ASP A 4 1.37 9.94 5.32
CA ASP A 4 0.07 10.62 5.36
C ASP A 4 0.22 12.15 5.49
N SER A 5 1.29 12.60 6.15
CA SER A 5 1.65 14.01 6.26
C SER A 5 1.99 14.67 4.92
N LEU A 6 2.68 13.96 4.01
CA LEU A 6 3.02 14.49 2.68
C LEU A 6 1.78 14.59 1.79
N LEU A 7 0.89 13.60 1.89
CA LEU A 7 -0.38 13.63 1.18
C LEU A 7 -1.27 14.77 1.69
N ALA A 8 -1.38 14.94 3.01
CA ALA A 8 -2.14 16.05 3.59
C ALA A 8 -1.62 17.42 3.11
N LYS A 9 -0.30 17.61 3.10
CA LYS A 9 0.35 18.83 2.62
C LYS A 9 0.05 19.09 1.14
N LEU A 10 0.08 18.05 0.32
CA LEU A 10 -0.30 18.12 -1.09
C LEU A 10 -1.77 18.54 -1.24
N LEU A 11 -2.69 17.89 -0.53
CA LEU A 11 -4.11 18.18 -0.58
C LEU A 11 -4.41 19.62 -0.20
N THR A 12 -3.78 20.12 0.86
CA THR A 12 -3.89 21.53 1.25
C THR A 12 -3.38 22.47 0.15
N SER A 13 -2.30 22.14 -0.54
CA SER A 13 -1.76 22.93 -1.66
C SER A 13 -2.70 22.99 -2.87
N ILE A 14 -3.50 21.95 -3.10
CA ILE A 14 -4.55 21.90 -4.15
C ILE A 14 -5.80 22.66 -3.71
N GLY A 15 -5.91 23.01 -2.41
CA GLY A 15 -7.01 23.79 -1.85
C GLY A 15 -8.09 22.95 -1.17
N PHE A 16 -7.75 21.74 -0.72
CA PHE A 16 -8.63 20.97 0.16
C PHE A 16 -8.69 21.61 1.54
N SER A 17 -9.87 21.62 2.15
CA SER A 17 -10.05 21.97 3.56
C SER A 17 -9.62 20.78 4.46
N ASP A 18 -9.42 21.06 5.75
CA ASP A 18 -9.07 20.01 6.72
C ASP A 18 -10.17 18.95 6.82
N ALA A 19 -11.44 19.36 6.73
CA ALA A 19 -12.58 18.44 6.71
C ALA A 19 -12.57 17.54 5.48
N GLU A 20 -12.34 18.09 4.28
CA GLU A 20 -12.22 17.30 3.03
C GLU A 20 -11.03 16.32 3.08
N THR A 21 -9.91 16.76 3.64
CA THR A 21 -8.72 15.94 3.85
C THR A 21 -9.00 14.79 4.83
N GLY A 22 -9.70 15.07 5.93
CA GLY A 22 -10.12 14.06 6.90
C GLY A 22 -11.08 13.03 6.30
N ILE A 23 -12.04 13.45 5.49
CA ILE A 23 -12.95 12.54 4.77
C ILE A 23 -12.16 11.64 3.82
N LEU A 24 -11.24 12.22 3.02
CA LEU A 24 -10.44 11.43 2.09
C LEU A 24 -9.55 10.42 2.81
N SER A 25 -8.93 10.80 3.92
CA SER A 25 -8.15 9.89 4.77
C SER A 25 -9.00 8.75 5.33
N SER A 26 -10.26 9.01 5.68
CA SER A 26 -11.20 7.98 6.10
C SER A 26 -11.52 7.00 4.97
N PHE A 27 -11.71 7.49 3.74
CA PHE A 27 -11.90 6.63 2.57
C PHE A 27 -10.66 5.79 2.25
N ILE A 28 -9.45 6.34 2.42
CA ILE A 28 -8.20 5.58 2.29
C ILE A 28 -8.14 4.45 3.31
N SER A 29 -8.55 4.69 4.56
CA SER A 29 -8.64 3.66 5.60
C SER A 29 -9.67 2.58 5.24
N LEU A 30 -10.81 2.95 4.64
CA LEU A 30 -11.78 2.00 4.12
C LEU A 30 -11.25 1.20 2.94
N ALA A 31 -10.37 1.78 2.11
CA ALA A 31 -9.73 1.08 1.00
C ALA A 31 -8.92 -0.15 1.47
N PHE A 32 -8.48 -0.17 2.73
CA PHE A 32 -7.86 -1.35 3.35
C PHE A 32 -8.80 -2.57 3.37
N LEU A 33 -10.12 -2.37 3.44
CA LEU A 33 -11.11 -3.46 3.38
C LEU A 33 -11.09 -4.17 2.02
N PHE A 34 -10.70 -3.51 0.94
CA PHE A 34 -10.56 -4.12 -0.38
C PHE A 34 -9.45 -5.18 -0.41
N GLN A 35 -8.55 -5.19 0.57
CA GLN A 35 -7.59 -6.27 0.75
C GLN A 35 -8.30 -7.62 0.99
N ILE A 36 -9.49 -7.62 1.58
CA ILE A 36 -10.32 -8.82 1.74
C ILE A 36 -10.81 -9.30 0.38
N ILE A 37 -11.21 -8.38 -0.50
CA ILE A 37 -11.67 -8.68 -1.86
C ILE A 37 -10.53 -9.29 -2.68
N SER A 38 -9.29 -8.84 -2.45
CA SER A 38 -8.13 -9.37 -3.15
C SER A 38 -7.97 -10.89 -2.97
N ILE A 39 -8.37 -11.44 -1.82
CA ILE A 39 -8.31 -12.89 -1.54
C ILE A 39 -9.17 -13.68 -2.53
N PHE A 40 -10.33 -13.15 -2.89
CA PHE A 40 -11.24 -13.80 -3.86
C PHE A 40 -10.70 -13.68 -5.29
N VAL A 41 -10.16 -12.53 -5.63
CA VAL A 41 -9.58 -12.25 -6.95
C VAL A 41 -8.34 -13.13 -7.17
N ILE A 42 -7.48 -13.25 -6.17
CA ILE A 42 -6.24 -14.06 -6.20
C ILE A 42 -6.52 -15.53 -6.53
N ARG A 43 -7.64 -16.09 -6.06
CA ARG A 43 -8.02 -17.49 -6.36
C ARG A 43 -8.28 -17.74 -7.85
N LYS A 44 -8.69 -16.70 -8.60
CA LYS A 44 -9.01 -16.78 -10.04
C LYS A 44 -7.80 -16.42 -10.92
N ILE A 45 -6.74 -15.88 -10.36
CA ILE A 45 -5.58 -15.42 -11.13
C ILE A 45 -4.71 -16.62 -11.51
N THR A 46 -4.52 -16.81 -12.80
CA THR A 46 -3.64 -17.86 -13.36
C THR A 46 -2.17 -17.45 -13.33
N ASN A 47 -1.88 -16.16 -13.55
CA ASN A 47 -0.51 -15.63 -13.61
C ASN A 47 -0.31 -14.52 -12.56
N THR A 48 0.13 -14.93 -11.37
CA THR A 48 0.37 -14.06 -10.23
C THR A 48 1.34 -12.92 -10.55
N LYS A 49 2.45 -13.23 -11.25
CA LYS A 49 3.49 -12.26 -11.58
C LYS A 49 2.96 -11.13 -12.47
N ARG A 50 2.29 -11.49 -13.59
CA ARG A 50 1.76 -10.48 -14.52
C ARG A 50 0.75 -9.57 -13.85
N PHE A 51 -0.15 -10.16 -13.08
CA PHE A 51 -1.16 -9.39 -12.36
C PHE A 51 -0.53 -8.45 -11.33
N ALA A 52 0.42 -8.95 -10.52
CA ALA A 52 1.11 -8.15 -9.52
C ALA A 52 1.87 -6.97 -10.16
N VAL A 53 2.67 -7.23 -11.19
CA VAL A 53 3.44 -6.20 -11.89
C VAL A 53 2.51 -5.13 -12.49
N LEU A 54 1.43 -5.54 -13.16
CA LEU A 54 0.53 -4.62 -13.84
C LEU A 54 -0.19 -3.69 -12.85
N PHE A 55 -0.84 -4.26 -11.82
CA PHE A 55 -1.60 -3.47 -10.86
C PHE A 55 -0.71 -2.64 -9.95
N HIS A 56 0.45 -3.17 -9.55
CA HIS A 56 1.43 -2.40 -8.78
C HIS A 56 1.95 -1.20 -9.58
N SER A 57 2.34 -1.43 -10.84
CA SER A 57 2.81 -0.34 -11.72
C SER A 57 1.73 0.71 -11.95
N LEU A 58 0.47 0.30 -12.14
CA LEU A 58 -0.65 1.22 -12.28
C LEU A 58 -0.79 2.09 -11.02
N GLY A 59 -0.81 1.47 -9.84
CA GLY A 59 -0.93 2.20 -8.57
C GLY A 59 0.21 3.19 -8.34
N GLN A 60 1.45 2.81 -8.64
CA GLN A 60 2.61 3.67 -8.48
C GLN A 60 2.64 4.81 -9.51
N MET A 61 2.29 4.55 -10.78
CA MET A 61 2.18 5.60 -11.79
C MET A 61 1.14 6.66 -11.42
N VAL A 62 -0.03 6.21 -10.93
CA VAL A 62 -1.07 7.14 -10.47
C VAL A 62 -0.57 7.93 -9.25
N CYS A 63 0.19 7.31 -8.35
CA CYS A 63 0.82 8.00 -7.22
C CYS A 63 1.77 9.12 -7.68
N ILE A 64 2.57 8.89 -8.72
CA ILE A 64 3.44 9.94 -9.30
C ILE A 64 2.59 11.08 -9.88
N ILE A 65 1.52 10.74 -10.61
CA ILE A 65 0.59 11.74 -11.20
C ILE A 65 0.00 12.64 -10.11
N ILE A 66 -0.36 12.10 -8.94
CA ILE A 66 -0.91 12.88 -7.82
C ILE A 66 0.04 14.02 -7.43
N PHE A 67 1.35 13.78 -7.35
CA PHE A 67 2.33 14.81 -7.01
C PHE A 67 2.59 15.81 -8.16
N LEU A 68 2.18 15.49 -9.38
CA LEU A 68 2.28 16.41 -10.52
C LEU A 68 1.02 17.27 -10.71
N ILE A 69 -0.09 16.99 -10.02
CA ILE A 69 -1.34 17.75 -10.12
C ILE A 69 -1.14 19.26 -9.85
N PRO A 70 -0.33 19.72 -8.86
CA PRO A 70 -0.11 21.15 -8.62
C PRO A 70 0.51 21.91 -9.79
N PHE A 71 1.08 21.21 -10.78
CA PHE A 71 1.64 21.80 -11.99
C PHE A 71 0.65 21.87 -13.15
N MET A 72 -0.48 21.15 -13.04
CA MET A 72 -1.48 21.12 -14.10
C MET A 72 -2.43 22.33 -14.00
N PRO A 73 -2.83 22.94 -15.13
CA PRO A 73 -3.71 24.11 -15.16
C PRO A 73 -5.18 23.71 -14.98
N PHE A 74 -5.50 22.96 -13.94
CA PHE A 74 -6.88 22.60 -13.64
C PHE A 74 -7.63 23.72 -12.91
N ALA A 75 -8.90 23.91 -13.27
CA ALA A 75 -9.81 24.66 -12.42
C ALA A 75 -9.93 23.97 -11.05
N LYS A 76 -9.97 24.77 -9.97
CA LYS A 76 -9.94 24.21 -8.58
C LYS A 76 -10.90 23.05 -8.34
N PRO A 77 -12.20 23.09 -8.74
CA PRO A 77 -13.11 21.96 -8.49
C PRO A 77 -12.72 20.70 -9.27
N LEU A 78 -12.26 20.86 -10.51
CA LEU A 78 -11.83 19.74 -11.34
C LEU A 78 -10.54 19.10 -10.81
N GLY A 79 -9.59 19.94 -10.36
CA GLY A 79 -8.34 19.48 -9.75
C GLY A 79 -8.61 18.65 -8.49
N LYS A 80 -9.52 19.09 -7.62
CA LYS A 80 -9.93 18.32 -6.43
C LYS A 80 -10.53 16.97 -6.80
N ALA A 81 -11.53 16.96 -7.70
CA ALA A 81 -12.19 15.73 -8.13
C ALA A 81 -11.19 14.74 -8.76
N PHE A 82 -10.31 15.23 -9.63
CA PHE A 82 -9.26 14.41 -10.24
C PHE A 82 -8.30 13.83 -9.18
N THR A 83 -7.89 14.62 -8.20
CA THR A 83 -7.04 14.17 -7.09
C THR A 83 -7.69 13.05 -6.29
N VAL A 84 -8.98 13.20 -5.93
CA VAL A 84 -9.72 12.16 -5.19
C VAL A 84 -9.72 10.85 -5.97
N VAL A 85 -10.06 10.89 -7.25
CA VAL A 85 -10.08 9.70 -8.11
C VAL A 85 -8.70 9.05 -8.19
N CYS A 86 -7.64 9.83 -8.41
CA CYS A 86 -6.28 9.32 -8.47
C CYS A 86 -5.84 8.70 -7.14
N VAL A 87 -6.13 9.34 -6.01
CA VAL A 87 -5.81 8.80 -4.67
C VAL A 87 -6.52 7.46 -4.46
N LEU A 88 -7.81 7.38 -4.75
CA LEU A 88 -8.57 6.14 -4.58
C LEU A 88 -8.02 5.02 -5.47
N ILE A 89 -7.70 5.29 -6.74
CA ILE A 89 -7.12 4.31 -7.65
C ILE A 89 -5.74 3.85 -7.17
N ALA A 90 -4.87 4.78 -6.74
CA ALA A 90 -3.54 4.44 -6.25
C ALA A 90 -3.59 3.53 -5.01
N TYR A 91 -4.41 3.89 -4.03
CA TYR A 91 -4.55 3.10 -2.81
C TYR A 91 -5.25 1.77 -3.06
N PHE A 92 -6.32 1.75 -3.86
CA PHE A 92 -6.99 0.52 -4.25
C PHE A 92 -6.03 -0.46 -4.96
N GLY A 93 -5.27 0.03 -5.95
CA GLY A 93 -4.28 -0.78 -6.67
C GLY A 93 -3.24 -1.37 -5.73
N ASN A 94 -2.67 -0.55 -4.83
CA ASN A 94 -1.67 -1.00 -3.87
C ASN A 94 -2.23 -2.03 -2.88
N TYR A 95 -3.42 -1.84 -2.32
CA TYR A 95 -4.02 -2.79 -1.38
C TYR A 95 -4.41 -4.11 -2.04
N MET A 96 -4.91 -4.06 -3.28
CA MET A 96 -5.21 -5.28 -4.04
C MET A 96 -3.97 -6.15 -4.26
N VAL A 97 -2.82 -5.53 -4.51
CA VAL A 97 -1.58 -6.24 -4.83
C VAL A 97 -0.77 -6.62 -3.59
N ALA A 98 -0.89 -5.87 -2.50
CA ALA A 98 -0.11 -6.10 -1.28
C ALA A 98 -0.20 -7.56 -0.79
N THR A 99 -1.41 -8.10 -0.68
CA THR A 99 -1.64 -9.49 -0.26
C THR A 99 -1.04 -10.51 -1.24
N LEU A 100 -1.10 -10.20 -2.54
CA LEU A 100 -0.58 -11.04 -3.60
C LEU A 100 0.94 -11.10 -3.57
N ILE A 101 1.61 -9.94 -3.46
CA ILE A 101 3.07 -9.84 -3.35
C ILE A 101 3.56 -10.54 -2.08
N TYR A 102 2.85 -10.37 -0.97
CA TYR A 102 3.16 -11.03 0.29
C TYR A 102 3.11 -12.56 0.16
N ARG A 103 2.04 -13.09 -0.44
CA ARG A 103 1.90 -14.52 -0.72
C ARG A 103 2.98 -15.02 -1.67
N TRP A 104 3.23 -14.29 -2.74
CA TRP A 104 4.25 -14.62 -3.74
C TRP A 104 5.65 -14.66 -3.12
N GLY A 105 6.04 -13.65 -2.35
CA GLY A 105 7.31 -13.63 -1.62
C GLY A 105 7.45 -14.81 -0.66
N ASN A 106 6.39 -15.14 0.10
CA ASN A 106 6.39 -16.28 1.02
C ASN A 106 6.42 -17.64 0.32
N SER A 107 6.12 -17.73 -0.99
CA SER A 107 6.23 -19.00 -1.73
C SER A 107 7.67 -19.48 -1.89
N PHE A 108 8.65 -18.59 -1.81
CA PHE A 108 10.08 -18.92 -1.88
C PHE A 108 10.68 -19.29 -0.53
N VAL A 109 9.93 -19.14 0.56
CA VAL A 109 10.44 -19.37 1.91
C VAL A 109 9.80 -20.62 2.50
N GLU A 110 10.66 -21.49 3.07
CA GLU A 110 10.23 -22.68 3.79
C GLU A 110 9.23 -22.33 4.90
N PRO A 111 8.12 -23.07 5.06
CA PRO A 111 7.06 -22.75 6.02
C PRO A 111 7.55 -22.49 7.46
N THR A 112 8.54 -23.24 7.91
CA THR A 112 9.16 -23.15 9.25
C THR A 112 9.93 -21.83 9.45
N LYS A 113 10.44 -21.22 8.39
CA LYS A 113 11.25 -19.98 8.42
C LYS A 113 10.48 -18.71 8.07
N ARG A 114 9.21 -18.84 7.64
CA ARG A 114 8.39 -17.68 7.20
C ARG A 114 8.23 -16.61 8.27
N GLY A 115 8.06 -17.03 9.53
CA GLY A 115 7.94 -16.07 10.64
C GLY A 115 9.17 -15.16 10.75
N ARG A 116 10.37 -15.77 10.80
CA ARG A 116 11.65 -15.03 10.89
C ARG A 116 11.89 -14.15 9.66
N PHE A 117 11.59 -14.67 8.48
CA PHE A 117 11.72 -13.90 7.22
C PHE A 117 10.82 -12.68 7.22
N ASN A 118 9.54 -12.85 7.56
CA ASN A 118 8.58 -11.75 7.56
C ASN A 118 8.91 -10.70 8.63
N SER A 119 9.32 -11.13 9.84
CA SER A 119 9.76 -10.18 10.87
C SER A 119 10.98 -9.36 10.43
N GLY A 120 11.97 -10.01 9.81
CA GLY A 120 13.15 -9.31 9.29
C GLY A 120 12.79 -8.34 8.15
N LYS A 121 11.91 -8.75 7.25
CA LYS A 121 11.39 -7.88 6.17
C LYS A 121 10.66 -6.67 6.73
N GLU A 122 9.76 -6.86 7.71
CA GLU A 122 9.02 -5.74 8.31
C GLU A 122 9.94 -4.79 9.07
N MET A 123 10.91 -5.31 9.83
CA MET A 123 11.91 -4.49 10.50
C MET A 123 12.70 -3.64 9.51
N LEU A 124 13.19 -4.23 8.41
CA LEU A 124 13.91 -3.51 7.38
C LEU A 124 13.04 -2.46 6.69
N SER A 125 11.77 -2.80 6.41
CA SER A 125 10.79 -1.88 5.83
C SER A 125 10.53 -0.67 6.72
N LEU A 126 10.38 -0.88 8.03
CA LEU A 126 10.18 0.20 9.00
C LEU A 126 11.43 1.10 9.09
N LEU A 127 12.63 0.52 9.20
CA LEU A 127 13.87 1.29 9.23
C LEU A 127 14.05 2.14 7.97
N THR A 128 13.87 1.52 6.81
CA THR A 128 13.93 2.22 5.52
C THR A 128 12.88 3.33 5.44
N GLY A 129 11.65 3.04 5.90
CA GLY A 129 10.56 4.02 5.95
C GLY A 129 10.90 5.23 6.80
N VAL A 130 11.50 5.04 7.97
CA VAL A 130 11.94 6.14 8.85
C VAL A 130 13.03 6.98 8.18
N VAL A 131 14.07 6.33 7.63
CA VAL A 131 15.17 7.05 6.95
C VAL A 131 14.66 7.87 5.77
N VAL A 132 13.82 7.26 4.93
CA VAL A 132 13.23 7.94 3.77
C VAL A 132 12.33 9.10 4.22
N SER A 133 11.49 8.91 5.24
CA SER A 133 10.60 9.96 5.74
C SER A 133 11.36 11.15 6.29
N ILE A 134 12.44 10.93 7.04
CA ILE A 134 13.29 12.01 7.55
C ILE A 134 13.98 12.74 6.39
N THR A 135 14.55 12.00 5.46
CA THR A 135 15.28 12.59 4.32
C THR A 135 14.37 13.44 3.44
N VAL A 136 13.18 12.91 3.12
CA VAL A 136 12.17 13.64 2.32
C VAL A 136 11.64 14.84 3.10
N GLY A 137 11.39 14.69 4.41
CA GLY A 137 10.95 15.80 5.26
C GLY A 137 11.93 16.96 5.26
N ILE A 138 13.22 16.69 5.51
CA ILE A 138 14.28 17.72 5.47
C ILE A 138 14.37 18.39 4.09
N ALA A 139 14.25 17.62 3.00
CA ALA A 139 14.29 18.16 1.66
C ALA A 139 13.09 19.10 1.41
N VAL A 140 11.89 18.68 1.75
CA VAL A 140 10.65 19.46 1.63
C VAL A 140 10.76 20.77 2.41
N ASP A 141 11.24 20.73 3.65
CA ASP A 141 11.42 21.93 4.49
C ASP A 141 12.42 22.93 3.87
N LYS A 142 13.48 22.42 3.24
CA LYS A 142 14.45 23.29 2.52
C LYS A 142 13.80 23.98 1.33
N PHE A 143 13.01 23.27 0.53
CA PHE A 143 12.28 23.87 -0.59
C PHE A 143 11.27 24.92 -0.14
N GLU A 144 10.59 24.70 0.96
CA GLU A 144 9.62 25.66 1.52
C GLU A 144 10.28 26.92 2.04
N LYS A 145 11.39 26.76 2.80
CA LYS A 145 12.20 27.92 3.26
C LYS A 145 12.75 28.74 2.11
N ALA A 146 13.01 28.10 0.97
CA ALA A 146 13.42 28.79 -0.26
C ALA A 146 12.24 29.40 -1.05
N GLY A 147 10.99 29.35 -0.52
CA GLY A 147 9.80 29.87 -1.21
C GLY A 147 9.35 29.05 -2.42
N ASN A 148 9.90 27.86 -2.63
CA ASN A 148 9.63 27.01 -3.78
C ASN A 148 8.81 25.77 -3.38
N ALA A 149 7.59 26.00 -2.88
CA ALA A 149 6.69 24.91 -2.47
C ALA A 149 6.36 23.93 -3.62
N LYS A 150 6.26 24.41 -4.86
CA LYS A 150 6.05 23.53 -6.03
C LYS A 150 7.25 22.61 -6.27
N GLY A 151 8.47 23.11 -6.11
CA GLY A 151 9.70 22.32 -6.26
C GLY A 151 9.75 21.12 -5.31
N SER A 152 9.15 21.22 -4.11
CA SER A 152 9.06 20.11 -3.18
C SER A 152 8.24 18.94 -3.72
N PHE A 153 7.10 19.21 -4.38
CA PHE A 153 6.26 18.17 -4.98
C PHE A 153 6.94 17.50 -6.16
N LEU A 154 7.67 18.27 -6.98
CA LEU A 154 8.47 17.70 -8.08
C LEU A 154 9.58 16.78 -7.54
N PHE A 155 10.27 17.19 -6.48
CA PHE A 155 11.27 16.38 -5.82
C PHE A 155 10.67 15.05 -5.31
N ILE A 156 9.50 15.10 -4.67
CA ILE A 156 8.81 13.89 -4.19
C ILE A 156 8.41 13.02 -5.38
N ALA A 157 7.87 13.58 -6.46
CA ALA A 157 7.50 12.82 -7.66
C ALA A 157 8.71 12.09 -8.27
N ILE A 158 9.86 12.74 -8.35
CA ILE A 158 11.11 12.13 -8.85
C ILE A 158 11.58 11.02 -7.89
N ALA A 159 11.55 11.25 -6.59
CA ALA A 159 11.92 10.24 -5.60
C ALA A 159 11.01 9.00 -5.72
N VAL A 160 9.69 9.19 -5.80
CA VAL A 160 8.73 8.09 -5.99
C VAL A 160 8.99 7.36 -7.31
N LEU A 161 9.32 8.08 -8.38
CA LEU A 161 9.66 7.48 -9.67
C LEU A 161 10.91 6.59 -9.58
N ILE A 162 11.96 7.05 -8.91
CA ILE A 162 13.20 6.28 -8.72
C ILE A 162 12.90 4.99 -7.95
N PHE A 163 12.19 5.09 -6.82
CA PHE A 163 11.79 3.92 -6.04
C PHE A 163 10.91 2.97 -6.84
N PHE A 164 9.97 3.50 -7.62
CA PHE A 164 9.12 2.70 -8.49
C PHE A 164 9.93 1.92 -9.53
N VAL A 165 10.90 2.55 -10.19
CA VAL A 165 11.76 1.86 -11.18
C VAL A 165 12.57 0.75 -10.52
N CYS A 166 13.15 1.00 -9.34
CA CYS A 166 13.88 -0.02 -8.58
C CYS A 166 12.97 -1.19 -8.19
N ASP A 167 11.78 -0.90 -7.67
CA ASP A 167 10.82 -1.89 -7.23
C ASP A 167 10.27 -2.71 -8.42
N LEU A 168 9.96 -2.05 -9.53
CA LEU A 168 9.55 -2.71 -10.76
C LEU A 168 10.64 -3.65 -11.29
N ALA A 169 11.90 -3.21 -11.29
CA ALA A 169 13.02 -4.04 -11.68
C ALA A 169 13.13 -5.29 -10.80
N MET A 170 12.99 -5.14 -9.48
CA MET A 170 13.01 -6.27 -8.54
C MET A 170 11.84 -7.23 -8.78
N LEU A 171 10.62 -6.72 -8.99
CA LEU A 171 9.44 -7.55 -9.30
C LEU A 171 9.61 -8.33 -10.61
N LEU A 172 10.21 -7.70 -11.64
CA LEU A 172 10.48 -8.35 -12.92
C LEU A 172 11.55 -9.45 -12.80
N LEU A 173 12.56 -9.25 -11.97
CA LEU A 173 13.62 -10.23 -11.70
C LEU A 173 13.13 -11.42 -10.85
N MET A 174 12.10 -11.24 -10.03
CA MET A 174 11.54 -12.34 -9.23
C MET A 174 11.01 -13.45 -10.15
N LYS A 175 11.30 -14.72 -9.78
CA LYS A 175 10.76 -15.90 -10.46
C LYS A 175 9.23 -15.99 -10.26
N ASN A 176 8.56 -16.75 -11.10
CA ASN A 176 7.13 -17.01 -10.92
C ASN A 176 6.87 -17.70 -9.57
N GLU A 177 5.67 -17.46 -9.01
CA GLU A 177 5.23 -18.08 -7.76
C GLU A 177 5.41 -19.60 -7.79
N ILE A 178 6.05 -20.15 -6.76
CA ILE A 178 6.12 -21.59 -6.57
C ILE A 178 4.75 -22.02 -6.04
N LYS A 179 3.93 -22.54 -6.95
CA LYS A 179 2.64 -23.14 -6.55
C LYS A 179 2.95 -24.42 -5.79
N PRO A 180 2.45 -24.59 -4.55
CA PRO A 180 2.53 -25.89 -3.91
C PRO A 180 1.91 -26.92 -4.86
N LYS A 181 2.57 -28.10 -5.04
CA LYS A 181 1.94 -29.23 -5.72
C LYS A 181 0.55 -29.37 -5.10
N GLN A 182 -0.48 -29.27 -5.91
CA GLN A 182 -1.86 -29.37 -5.47
C GLN A 182 -2.03 -30.74 -4.77
N ALA A 183 -1.86 -30.75 -3.44
CA ALA A 183 -2.70 -31.63 -2.65
C ALA A 183 -4.11 -31.17 -3.00
N LYS A 184 -4.99 -32.10 -3.42
CA LYS A 184 -6.41 -31.80 -3.65
C LYS A 184 -6.93 -31.05 -2.41
N GLU A 185 -6.81 -29.72 -2.40
CA GLU A 185 -7.44 -28.90 -1.42
C GLU A 185 -8.93 -29.03 -1.72
N GLU A 186 -9.59 -29.89 -0.99
CA GLU A 186 -11.03 -29.79 -0.83
C GLU A 186 -11.31 -28.33 -0.53
N SER A 187 -12.07 -27.68 -1.40
CA SER A 187 -12.41 -26.28 -1.29
C SER A 187 -13.18 -26.10 0.01
N VAL A 188 -12.46 -25.79 1.08
CA VAL A 188 -13.07 -25.56 2.39
C VAL A 188 -14.05 -24.39 2.21
N PRO A 189 -15.35 -24.62 2.43
CA PRO A 189 -16.35 -23.59 2.19
C PRO A 189 -16.06 -22.37 3.08
N MET A 190 -16.21 -21.18 2.51
CA MET A 190 -15.85 -19.90 3.14
C MET A 190 -16.46 -19.73 4.54
N ARG A 191 -17.65 -20.30 4.78
CA ARG A 191 -18.30 -20.31 6.10
C ARG A 191 -17.42 -20.97 7.16
N VAL A 192 -16.73 -22.07 6.83
CA VAL A 192 -15.86 -22.80 7.75
C VAL A 192 -14.60 -22.00 8.06
N ILE A 193 -14.02 -21.35 7.05
CA ILE A 193 -12.86 -20.47 7.23
C ILE A 193 -13.21 -19.28 8.11
N LEU A 194 -14.33 -18.60 7.84
CA LEU A 194 -14.79 -17.47 8.65
C LEU A 194 -15.10 -17.90 10.09
N LYS A 195 -15.81 -19.02 10.28
CA LYS A 195 -16.15 -19.54 11.59
C LYS A 195 -14.90 -19.90 12.41
N ASN A 196 -13.92 -20.54 11.79
CA ASN A 196 -12.67 -20.91 12.46
C ASN A 196 -11.80 -19.70 12.77
N THR A 197 -11.73 -18.71 11.86
CA THR A 197 -10.90 -17.50 12.05
C THR A 197 -11.52 -16.59 13.10
N LEU A 198 -12.84 -16.36 13.07
CA LEU A 198 -13.56 -15.59 14.07
C LEU A 198 -13.58 -16.30 15.43
N GLY A 199 -13.83 -17.60 15.45
CA GLY A 199 -13.85 -18.39 16.70
C GLY A 199 -12.49 -18.42 17.40
N ASN A 200 -11.39 -18.53 16.66
CA ASN A 200 -10.03 -18.49 17.23
C ASN A 200 -9.62 -17.08 17.69
N LYS A 201 -10.02 -16.03 16.98
CA LYS A 201 -9.74 -14.65 17.41
C LYS A 201 -10.53 -14.27 18.67
N ILE A 202 -11.80 -14.66 18.76
CA ILE A 202 -12.62 -14.44 19.97
C ILE A 202 -12.01 -15.20 21.15
N ARG A 203 -11.55 -16.43 20.97
CA ARG A 203 -10.84 -17.19 22.01
C ARG A 203 -9.52 -16.55 22.42
N ALA A 204 -8.75 -16.03 21.48
CA ALA A 204 -7.51 -15.31 21.76
C ALA A 204 -7.79 -14.00 22.55
N ILE A 205 -8.80 -13.23 22.14
CA ILE A 205 -9.18 -11.99 22.84
C ILE A 205 -9.72 -12.30 24.26
N THR A 206 -10.52 -13.34 24.43
CA THR A 206 -10.98 -13.77 25.77
C THR A 206 -9.83 -14.27 26.64
N ALA A 207 -8.86 -15.00 26.09
CA ALA A 207 -7.66 -15.42 26.81
C ALA A 207 -6.80 -14.21 27.24
N TYR A 208 -6.59 -13.23 26.34
CA TYR A 208 -5.92 -11.97 26.68
C TYR A 208 -6.66 -11.17 27.73
N ALA A 209 -7.98 -11.05 27.64
CA ALA A 209 -8.80 -10.35 28.64
C ALA A 209 -8.77 -11.05 30.01
N CYS A 210 -8.63 -12.36 30.08
CA CYS A 210 -8.46 -13.10 31.32
C CYS A 210 -7.05 -12.88 31.96
N ILE A 211 -6.01 -12.74 31.13
CA ILE A 211 -4.64 -12.50 31.62
C ILE A 211 -4.47 -11.07 32.18
N ILE A 212 -5.17 -10.07 31.61
CA ILE A 212 -5.11 -8.67 32.09
C ILE A 212 -5.93 -8.47 33.37
N ARG A 213 -6.77 -9.41 33.76
CA ARG A 213 -7.59 -9.35 34.97
C ARG A 213 -6.94 -9.98 36.20
N ILE A 214 -5.71 -10.49 36.10
CA ILE A 214 -4.86 -10.92 37.20
C ILE A 214 -3.78 -9.85 37.44
#